data_079fec2c863c89874f999e7d9d914a9a
#
_entry.id   079fec2c863c89874f999e7d9d914a9a
#
_cell.length_a   1.000
_cell.length_b   1.000
_cell.length_c   1.000
_cell.angle_alpha   90.00
_cell.angle_beta   90.00
_cell.angle_gamma   90.00
#
_symmetry.space_group_name_H-M   'P 1'
#
loop_
_entity.id
_entity.type
_entity.pdbx_description
1 polymer ?
#
loop_
_entity_poly.entity_id
_entity_poly.type
_entity_poly.pdbx_seq_one_letter_code
_entity_poly.pdbx_strand_id
1 'polypeptide(L)'
;MKMIEVNRLQKAFGSEAVLKDVTFSVEKGETVAVIGYSGAGKSTMLRCLIDLEKADGGDILIEGEALVKDGRYPDEKQARRICRKMGMVFQSFNLFPHLTVMGNLIGAPVTVNKEEKQGAMARAMEKLELVGLADKAAAYPSELSGGQKQRVAIARALMMEPDMLLFDEPTSSLDPQLTAEVLAVIKQLAEKKMTMIIVTHEMGFAREVADKVVFMGEGHVIEQGPPKELFTNPKDQRVRDFIESIL
;
A
#
# COMPACT_ATOMS: atom_id res chain seq x y z
N MET A 1 15.86 11.37 0.10
CA MET A 1 14.81 12.16 0.77
C MET A 1 13.77 11.20 1.31
N LYS A 2 13.54 11.24 2.63
CA LYS A 2 12.55 10.36 3.25
C LYS A 2 11.13 10.81 2.91
N MET A 3 10.33 9.87 2.41
CA MET A 3 8.92 10.07 2.09
C MET A 3 8.04 9.69 3.27
N ILE A 4 8.41 8.62 3.98
CA ILE A 4 7.73 8.16 5.19
C ILE A 4 8.77 7.93 6.28
N GLU A 5 8.51 8.43 7.49
CA GLU A 5 9.25 8.09 8.69
C GLU A 5 8.27 7.64 9.77
N VAL A 6 8.50 6.46 10.28
CA VAL A 6 7.74 5.87 11.38
C VAL A 6 8.67 5.65 12.55
N ASN A 7 8.36 6.23 13.70
CA ASN A 7 9.18 6.11 14.89
C ASN A 7 8.33 5.63 16.06
N ARG A 8 8.64 4.45 16.58
CA ARG A 8 8.03 3.83 17.75
C ARG A 8 6.49 3.85 17.70
N LEU A 9 5.93 3.57 16.52
CA LEU A 9 4.49 3.56 16.29
C LEU A 9 3.83 2.50 17.18
N GLN A 10 2.74 2.91 17.87
CA GLN A 10 1.97 2.08 18.78
C GLN A 10 0.49 2.12 18.43
N LYS A 11 -0.16 0.93 18.52
CA LYS A 11 -1.61 0.79 18.36
C LYS A 11 -2.13 -0.36 19.16
N ALA A 12 -3.20 -0.11 19.92
CA ALA A 12 -3.95 -1.14 20.63
C ALA A 12 -5.44 -1.11 20.24
N PHE A 13 -6.09 -2.25 20.35
CA PHE A 13 -7.55 -2.39 20.25
C PHE A 13 -8.05 -2.97 21.57
N GLY A 14 -8.69 -2.13 22.39
CA GLY A 14 -9.03 -2.49 23.76
C GLY A 14 -7.77 -2.80 24.58
N SER A 15 -7.65 -4.01 25.09
CA SER A 15 -6.49 -4.47 25.87
C SER A 15 -5.38 -5.10 25.01
N GLU A 16 -5.62 -5.32 23.71
CA GLU A 16 -4.67 -6.00 22.82
C GLU A 16 -3.76 -5.00 22.12
N ALA A 17 -2.47 -5.00 22.44
CA ALA A 17 -1.45 -4.19 21.76
C ALA A 17 -1.02 -4.87 20.45
N VAL A 18 -1.46 -4.31 19.31
CA VAL A 18 -1.18 -4.84 17.96
C VAL A 18 0.11 -4.26 17.40
N LEU A 19 0.37 -2.96 17.57
CA LEU A 19 1.67 -2.34 17.27
C LEU A 19 2.27 -1.86 18.59
N LYS A 20 3.50 -2.28 18.87
CA LYS A 20 4.15 -2.00 20.16
C LYS A 20 5.32 -1.03 20.04
N ASP A 21 6.13 -1.20 18.98
CA ASP A 21 7.27 -0.34 18.66
C ASP A 21 7.67 -0.58 17.21
N VAL A 22 6.96 0.05 16.28
CA VAL A 22 7.26 -0.09 14.84
C VAL A 22 8.08 1.12 14.40
N THR A 23 9.31 0.87 13.91
CA THR A 23 10.24 1.91 13.46
C THR A 23 10.87 1.54 12.14
N PHE A 24 10.61 2.33 11.10
CA PHE A 24 11.21 2.21 9.77
C PHE A 24 11.05 3.51 8.98
N SER A 25 11.70 3.59 7.82
CA SER A 25 11.54 4.73 6.90
C SER A 25 11.48 4.25 5.46
N VAL A 26 10.93 5.10 4.57
CA VAL A 26 10.86 4.88 3.12
C VAL A 26 11.45 6.08 2.41
N GLU A 27 12.39 5.84 1.52
CA GLU A 27 13.00 6.88 0.69
C GLU A 27 12.20 7.12 -0.60
N LYS A 28 12.41 8.28 -1.23
CA LYS A 28 11.76 8.60 -2.51
C LYS A 28 12.16 7.60 -3.61
N GLY A 29 11.18 7.05 -4.28
CA GLY A 29 11.35 6.05 -5.33
C GLY A 29 11.72 4.66 -4.81
N GLU A 30 11.71 4.45 -3.48
CA GLU A 30 11.98 3.15 -2.85
C GLU A 30 10.71 2.29 -2.81
N THR A 31 10.84 1.03 -3.15
CA THR A 31 9.82 0.00 -2.94
C THR A 31 10.16 -0.79 -1.69
N VAL A 32 9.32 -0.68 -0.65
CA VAL A 32 9.48 -1.42 0.61
C VAL A 32 8.46 -2.55 0.67
N ALA A 33 8.92 -3.80 0.74
CA ALA A 33 8.07 -4.94 1.03
C ALA A 33 7.98 -5.16 2.55
N VAL A 34 6.76 -5.26 3.08
CA VAL A 34 6.50 -5.59 4.48
C VAL A 34 6.00 -7.03 4.53
N ILE A 35 6.77 -7.90 5.17
CA ILE A 35 6.48 -9.33 5.30
C ILE A 35 6.42 -9.75 6.77
N GLY A 36 5.95 -10.95 7.05
CA GLY A 36 5.87 -11.50 8.40
C GLY A 36 4.59 -12.29 8.64
N TYR A 37 4.49 -12.90 9.81
CA TYR A 37 3.37 -13.76 10.19
C TYR A 37 2.02 -13.06 10.13
N SER A 38 0.93 -13.84 9.94
CA SER A 38 -0.43 -13.32 10.09
C SER A 38 -0.62 -12.79 11.52
N GLY A 39 -1.33 -11.67 11.65
CA GLY A 39 -1.50 -11.01 12.96
C GLY A 39 -0.31 -10.15 13.43
N ALA A 40 0.79 -10.05 12.69
CA ALA A 40 1.95 -9.21 13.07
C ALA A 40 1.68 -7.69 13.06
N GLY A 41 0.49 -7.25 12.65
CA GLY A 41 0.11 -5.83 12.63
C GLY A 41 0.39 -5.11 11.31
N LYS A 42 0.78 -5.81 10.24
CA LYS A 42 1.16 -5.21 8.94
C LYS A 42 0.07 -4.30 8.35
N SER A 43 -1.16 -4.81 8.22
CA SER A 43 -2.31 -4.02 7.71
C SER A 43 -2.70 -2.88 8.66
N THR A 44 -2.61 -3.09 9.97
CA THR A 44 -2.85 -2.06 10.98
C THR A 44 -1.85 -0.92 10.83
N MET A 45 -0.58 -1.24 10.64
CA MET A 45 0.46 -0.25 10.38
C MET A 45 0.15 0.58 9.13
N LEU A 46 -0.19 -0.07 7.98
CA LEU A 46 -0.59 0.68 6.78
C LEU A 46 -1.80 1.60 7.01
N ARG A 47 -2.81 1.13 7.75
CA ARG A 47 -4.00 1.93 8.07
C ARG A 47 -3.68 3.13 8.96
N CYS A 48 -2.71 2.99 9.87
CA CYS A 48 -2.22 4.13 10.66
C CYS A 48 -1.50 5.17 9.79
N LEU A 49 -0.76 4.75 8.76
CA LEU A 49 -0.05 5.66 7.86
C LEU A 49 -0.99 6.60 7.09
N ILE A 50 -2.20 6.16 6.76
CA ILE A 50 -3.18 6.96 6.00
C ILE A 50 -4.36 7.44 6.84
N ASP A 51 -4.23 7.41 8.16
CA ASP A 51 -5.26 7.89 9.10
C ASP A 51 -6.61 7.14 9.04
N LEU A 52 -6.63 5.91 8.56
CA LEU A 52 -7.79 5.01 8.65
C LEU A 52 -7.92 4.38 10.04
N GLU A 53 -6.79 4.23 10.75
CA GLU A 53 -6.72 3.85 12.15
C GLU A 53 -5.88 4.88 12.90
N LYS A 54 -6.36 5.31 14.07
CA LYS A 54 -5.61 6.25 14.91
C LYS A 54 -4.50 5.53 15.66
N ALA A 55 -3.27 5.98 15.52
CA ALA A 55 -2.16 5.54 16.35
C ALA A 55 -2.34 6.02 17.79
N ASP A 56 -1.91 5.21 18.75
CA ASP A 56 -2.00 5.55 20.19
C ASP A 56 -0.68 6.16 20.71
N GLY A 57 0.43 5.97 19.97
CA GLY A 57 1.74 6.53 20.32
C GLY A 57 2.72 6.52 19.16
N GLY A 58 3.85 7.15 19.35
CA GLY A 58 4.91 7.28 18.36
C GLY A 58 4.68 8.41 17.35
N ASP A 59 5.50 8.43 16.31
CA ASP A 59 5.48 9.48 15.27
C ASP A 59 5.28 8.88 13.88
N ILE A 60 4.52 9.57 13.04
CA ILE A 60 4.42 9.33 11.59
C ILE A 60 4.66 10.67 10.89
N LEU A 61 5.73 10.73 10.10
CA LEU A 61 6.03 11.87 9.24
C LEU A 61 5.90 11.46 7.78
N ILE A 62 5.19 12.27 7.00
CA ILE A 62 5.02 12.11 5.56
C ILE A 62 5.67 13.32 4.88
N GLU A 63 6.75 13.08 4.13
CA GLU A 63 7.57 14.14 3.52
C GLU A 63 7.99 15.23 4.52
N GLY A 64 8.36 14.80 5.74
CA GLY A 64 8.75 15.68 6.83
C GLY A 64 7.59 16.39 7.56
N GLU A 65 6.35 16.24 7.11
CA GLU A 65 5.16 16.76 7.80
C GLU A 65 4.60 15.72 8.78
N ALA A 66 4.36 16.11 10.02
CA ALA A 66 3.86 15.23 11.04
C ALA A 66 2.36 14.96 10.84
N LEU A 67 2.00 13.71 10.49
CA LEU A 67 0.64 13.19 10.60
C LEU A 67 0.34 12.77 12.04
N VAL A 68 1.35 12.21 12.72
CA VAL A 68 1.28 11.87 14.15
C VAL A 68 2.57 12.34 14.80
N LYS A 69 2.45 12.99 15.96
CA LYS A 69 3.56 13.40 16.80
C LYS A 69 3.27 13.06 18.25
N ASP A 70 4.05 12.16 18.86
CA ASP A 70 3.81 11.63 20.20
C ASP A 70 2.35 11.17 20.39
N GLY A 71 1.79 10.43 19.42
CA GLY A 71 0.39 9.96 19.41
C GLY A 71 -0.66 11.05 19.17
N ARG A 72 -0.26 12.30 18.90
CA ARG A 72 -1.18 13.42 18.65
C ARG A 72 -1.28 13.72 17.16
N TYR A 73 -2.49 14.02 16.72
CA TYR A 73 -2.81 14.37 15.33
C TYR A 73 -2.94 15.88 15.17
N PRO A 74 -2.60 16.43 13.99
CA PRO A 74 -2.95 17.80 13.63
C PRO A 74 -4.47 17.95 13.47
N ASP A 75 -4.93 19.15 13.12
CA ASP A 75 -6.33 19.32 12.76
C ASP A 75 -6.72 18.46 11.53
N GLU A 76 -8.02 18.20 11.39
CA GLU A 76 -8.56 17.29 10.36
C GLU A 76 -8.21 17.76 8.93
N LYS A 77 -8.18 19.07 8.68
CA LYS A 77 -7.84 19.64 7.37
C LYS A 77 -6.38 19.35 7.01
N GLN A 78 -5.47 19.51 7.97
CA GLN A 78 -4.04 19.22 7.78
C GLN A 78 -3.82 17.71 7.62
N ALA A 79 -4.44 16.87 8.46
CA ALA A 79 -4.36 15.42 8.34
C ALA A 79 -4.82 14.95 6.95
N ARG A 80 -5.97 15.41 6.48
CA ARG A 80 -6.48 15.10 5.14
C ARG A 80 -5.55 15.56 4.03
N ARG A 81 -4.92 16.73 4.17
CA ARG A 81 -3.94 17.22 3.18
C ARG A 81 -2.72 16.31 3.10
N ILE A 82 -2.20 15.87 4.25
CA ILE A 82 -1.07 14.94 4.32
C ILE A 82 -1.45 13.58 3.71
N CYS A 83 -2.60 13.02 4.09
CA CYS A 83 -3.04 11.72 3.59
C CYS A 83 -3.32 11.69 2.08
N ARG A 84 -3.67 12.82 1.45
CA ARG A 84 -3.84 12.90 -0.01
C ARG A 84 -2.58 12.61 -0.82
N LYS A 85 -1.40 12.70 -0.21
CA LYS A 85 -0.11 12.32 -0.83
C LYS A 85 0.03 10.81 -1.02
N MET A 86 -0.86 10.02 -0.41
CA MET A 86 -0.81 8.56 -0.41
C MET A 86 -2.05 7.97 -1.07
N GLY A 87 -1.84 7.01 -1.98
CA GLY A 87 -2.90 6.17 -2.52
C GLY A 87 -2.90 4.81 -1.81
N MET A 88 -4.06 4.28 -1.46
CA MET A 88 -4.21 2.96 -0.84
C MET A 88 -4.90 1.97 -1.78
N VAL A 89 -4.33 0.80 -1.90
CA VAL A 89 -4.89 -0.36 -2.61
C VAL A 89 -5.15 -1.46 -1.58
N PHE A 90 -6.41 -1.84 -1.42
CA PHE A 90 -6.86 -2.80 -0.43
C PHE A 90 -6.90 -4.23 -0.99
N GLN A 91 -6.84 -5.20 -0.10
CA GLN A 91 -7.04 -6.62 -0.40
C GLN A 91 -8.41 -6.90 -1.05
N SER A 92 -9.47 -6.22 -0.62
CA SER A 92 -10.87 -6.44 -1.02
C SER A 92 -11.32 -5.57 -2.21
N PHE A 93 -10.40 -5.03 -3.03
CA PHE A 93 -10.65 -4.16 -4.19
C PHE A 93 -11.39 -2.85 -3.85
N ASN A 94 -12.44 -2.91 -3.05
CA ASN A 94 -13.29 -1.79 -2.59
C ASN A 94 -13.83 -0.92 -3.74
N LEU A 95 -14.17 -1.53 -4.87
CA LEU A 95 -14.83 -0.84 -5.97
C LEU A 95 -16.30 -0.58 -5.65
N PHE A 96 -16.80 0.56 -6.10
CA PHE A 96 -18.23 0.89 -6.01
C PHE A 96 -19.02 0.03 -7.01
N PRO A 97 -19.85 -0.93 -6.57
CA PRO A 97 -20.45 -1.92 -7.46
C PRO A 97 -21.51 -1.32 -8.39
N HIS A 98 -22.10 -0.18 -8.02
CA HIS A 98 -23.11 0.54 -8.78
C HIS A 98 -22.54 1.54 -9.80
N LEU A 99 -21.22 1.70 -9.85
CA LEU A 99 -20.52 2.54 -10.83
C LEU A 99 -19.76 1.67 -11.82
N THR A 100 -19.66 2.15 -13.06
CA THR A 100 -18.78 1.55 -14.05
C THR A 100 -17.30 1.68 -13.61
N VAL A 101 -16.38 1.02 -14.31
CA VAL A 101 -14.95 1.20 -14.14
C VAL A 101 -14.57 2.68 -14.28
N MET A 102 -15.00 3.34 -15.35
CA MET A 102 -14.80 4.78 -15.54
C MET A 102 -15.34 5.58 -14.35
N GLY A 103 -16.56 5.28 -13.90
CA GLY A 103 -17.19 5.96 -12.75
C GLY A 103 -16.36 5.80 -11.46
N ASN A 104 -15.79 4.61 -11.21
CA ASN A 104 -14.91 4.34 -10.08
C ASN A 104 -13.63 5.19 -10.13
N LEU A 105 -13.05 5.42 -11.30
CA LEU A 105 -11.83 6.19 -11.45
C LEU A 105 -12.08 7.69 -11.29
N ILE A 106 -13.07 8.24 -11.97
CA ILE A 106 -13.27 9.70 -11.98
C ILE A 106 -14.02 10.24 -10.75
N GLY A 107 -14.62 9.37 -9.95
CA GLY A 107 -15.45 9.78 -8.82
C GLY A 107 -14.71 10.74 -7.87
N ALA A 108 -13.54 10.38 -7.37
CA ALA A 108 -12.78 11.21 -6.45
C ALA A 108 -12.21 12.48 -7.11
N PRO A 109 -11.53 12.44 -8.27
CA PRO A 109 -11.07 13.67 -8.95
C PRO A 109 -12.16 14.72 -9.14
N VAL A 110 -13.33 14.31 -9.62
CA VAL A 110 -14.44 15.24 -9.91
C VAL A 110 -15.08 15.76 -8.62
N THR A 111 -15.31 14.90 -7.62
CA THR A 111 -16.05 15.30 -6.40
C THR A 111 -15.15 16.00 -5.37
N VAL A 112 -13.91 15.55 -5.21
CA VAL A 112 -12.97 16.04 -4.17
C VAL A 112 -12.10 17.18 -4.70
N ASN A 113 -11.48 16.98 -5.88
CA ASN A 113 -10.58 17.99 -6.47
C ASN A 113 -11.32 19.00 -7.34
N LYS A 114 -12.65 18.80 -7.60
CA LYS A 114 -13.47 19.64 -8.48
C LYS A 114 -12.93 19.70 -9.91
N GLU A 115 -12.26 18.66 -10.34
CA GLU A 115 -11.72 18.55 -11.69
C GLU A 115 -12.86 18.47 -12.72
N GLU A 116 -12.58 19.05 -13.90
CA GLU A 116 -13.52 18.93 -15.01
C GLU A 116 -13.64 17.46 -15.44
N LYS A 117 -14.90 17.00 -15.62
CA LYS A 117 -15.21 15.60 -15.90
C LYS A 117 -14.49 15.08 -17.16
N GLN A 118 -14.38 15.88 -18.20
CA GLN A 118 -13.77 15.49 -19.46
C GLN A 118 -12.25 15.27 -19.29
N GLY A 119 -11.56 16.13 -18.55
CA GLY A 119 -10.15 15.97 -18.19
C GLY A 119 -9.91 14.72 -17.33
N ALA A 120 -10.77 14.51 -16.30
CA ALA A 120 -10.72 13.32 -15.47
C ALA A 120 -10.93 12.03 -16.28
N MET A 121 -11.84 12.03 -17.26
CA MET A 121 -12.06 10.87 -18.15
C MET A 121 -10.86 10.57 -19.05
N ALA A 122 -10.22 11.59 -19.62
CA ALA A 122 -9.02 11.40 -20.44
C ALA A 122 -7.88 10.76 -19.61
N ARG A 123 -7.62 11.29 -18.43
CA ARG A 123 -6.62 10.73 -17.49
C ARG A 123 -6.99 9.32 -17.02
N ALA A 124 -8.28 9.05 -16.80
CA ALA A 124 -8.74 7.71 -16.43
C ALA A 124 -8.44 6.69 -17.53
N MET A 125 -8.59 7.06 -18.81
CA MET A 125 -8.22 6.17 -19.92
C MET A 125 -6.72 5.86 -19.93
N GLU A 126 -5.85 6.85 -19.69
CA GLU A 126 -4.40 6.62 -19.57
C GLU A 126 -4.05 5.65 -18.42
N LYS A 127 -4.75 5.76 -17.25
CA LYS A 127 -4.54 4.84 -16.14
C LYS A 127 -5.09 3.44 -16.46
N LEU A 128 -6.18 3.33 -17.21
CA LEU A 128 -6.71 2.04 -17.67
C LEU A 128 -5.79 1.38 -18.70
N GLU A 129 -5.19 2.14 -19.60
CA GLU A 129 -4.15 1.64 -20.52
C GLU A 129 -2.94 1.10 -19.74
N LEU A 130 -2.47 1.83 -18.72
CA LEU A 130 -1.35 1.39 -17.87
C LEU A 130 -1.61 0.02 -17.21
N VAL A 131 -2.86 -0.26 -16.82
CA VAL A 131 -3.23 -1.54 -16.20
C VAL A 131 -3.82 -2.55 -17.19
N GLY A 132 -3.82 -2.25 -18.49
CA GLY A 132 -4.29 -3.15 -19.56
C GLY A 132 -5.79 -3.39 -19.57
N LEU A 133 -6.60 -2.37 -19.23
CA LEU A 133 -8.06 -2.48 -19.09
C LEU A 133 -8.83 -1.33 -19.78
N ALA A 134 -8.27 -0.71 -20.82
CA ALA A 134 -8.91 0.38 -21.55
C ALA A 134 -10.26 -0.05 -22.17
N ASP A 135 -10.38 -1.29 -22.63
CA ASP A 135 -11.59 -1.89 -23.18
C ASP A 135 -12.70 -2.12 -22.15
N LYS A 136 -12.38 -2.07 -20.85
CA LYS A 136 -13.30 -2.29 -19.73
C LYS A 136 -13.87 -1.01 -19.10
N ALA A 137 -13.60 0.16 -19.68
CA ALA A 137 -14.00 1.45 -19.11
C ALA A 137 -15.53 1.55 -18.82
N ALA A 138 -16.38 0.96 -19.67
CA ALA A 138 -17.82 0.95 -19.51
C ALA A 138 -18.36 -0.23 -18.67
N ALA A 139 -17.55 -1.24 -18.36
CA ALA A 139 -17.96 -2.41 -17.60
C ALA A 139 -18.23 -2.08 -16.13
N TYR A 140 -19.08 -2.88 -15.48
CA TYR A 140 -19.30 -2.83 -14.04
C TYR A 140 -18.39 -3.80 -13.31
N PRO A 141 -18.10 -3.58 -12.01
CA PRO A 141 -17.26 -4.50 -11.24
C PRO A 141 -17.73 -5.97 -11.24
N SER A 142 -19.03 -6.22 -11.36
CA SER A 142 -19.60 -7.57 -11.46
C SER A 142 -19.18 -8.33 -12.73
N GLU A 143 -18.77 -7.61 -13.77
CA GLU A 143 -18.35 -8.17 -15.07
C GLU A 143 -16.84 -8.42 -15.15
N LEU A 144 -16.10 -8.15 -14.07
CA LEU A 144 -14.64 -8.23 -14.01
C LEU A 144 -14.18 -9.46 -13.20
N SER A 145 -13.06 -10.07 -13.63
CA SER A 145 -12.33 -11.05 -12.81
C SER A 145 -11.73 -10.40 -11.57
N GLY A 146 -11.30 -11.19 -10.58
CA GLY A 146 -10.62 -10.70 -9.38
C GLY A 146 -9.38 -9.86 -9.71
N GLY A 147 -8.52 -10.35 -10.60
CA GLY A 147 -7.32 -9.63 -11.03
C GLY A 147 -7.63 -8.34 -11.79
N GLN A 148 -8.70 -8.33 -12.62
CA GLN A 148 -9.18 -7.10 -13.27
C GLN A 148 -9.69 -6.08 -12.25
N LYS A 149 -10.47 -6.50 -11.24
CA LYS A 149 -10.93 -5.62 -10.16
C LYS A 149 -9.75 -4.99 -9.40
N GLN A 150 -8.73 -5.78 -9.11
CA GLN A 150 -7.53 -5.27 -8.42
C GLN A 150 -6.75 -4.28 -9.28
N ARG A 151 -6.59 -4.56 -10.57
CA ARG A 151 -5.95 -3.62 -11.50
C ARG A 151 -6.75 -2.31 -11.66
N VAL A 152 -8.09 -2.36 -11.65
CA VAL A 152 -8.94 -1.16 -11.57
C VAL A 152 -8.74 -0.41 -10.26
N ALA A 153 -8.60 -1.11 -9.12
CA ALA A 153 -8.33 -0.48 -7.82
C ALA A 153 -6.96 0.24 -7.81
N ILE A 154 -5.94 -0.33 -8.46
CA ILE A 154 -4.64 0.32 -8.66
C ILE A 154 -4.80 1.58 -9.52
N ALA A 155 -5.48 1.48 -10.67
CA ALA A 155 -5.73 2.61 -11.54
C ALA A 155 -6.49 3.74 -10.81
N ARG A 156 -7.51 3.39 -10.00
CA ARG A 156 -8.25 4.34 -9.18
C ARG A 156 -7.36 5.05 -8.14
N ALA A 157 -6.47 4.32 -7.46
CA ALA A 157 -5.53 4.92 -6.51
C ALA A 157 -4.61 5.94 -7.20
N LEU A 158 -4.19 5.67 -8.44
CA LEU A 158 -3.36 6.57 -9.24
C LEU A 158 -4.09 7.82 -9.75
N MET A 159 -5.43 7.83 -9.76
CA MET A 159 -6.21 8.99 -10.24
C MET A 159 -6.05 10.25 -9.39
N MET A 160 -5.71 10.10 -8.12
CA MET A 160 -5.46 11.23 -7.21
C MET A 160 -4.01 11.75 -7.29
N GLU A 161 -3.20 11.20 -8.21
CA GLU A 161 -1.79 11.56 -8.42
C GLU A 161 -0.97 11.55 -7.13
N PRO A 162 -1.00 10.43 -6.37
CA PRO A 162 -0.31 10.34 -5.10
C PRO A 162 1.21 10.31 -5.30
N ASP A 163 1.95 10.85 -4.33
CA ASP A 163 3.41 10.77 -4.28
C ASP A 163 3.90 9.36 -3.92
N MET A 164 3.03 8.53 -3.31
CA MET A 164 3.33 7.16 -2.91
C MET A 164 2.09 6.27 -2.87
N LEU A 165 2.29 4.95 -3.04
CA LEU A 165 1.24 3.95 -2.99
C LEU A 165 1.47 2.95 -1.85
N LEU A 166 0.39 2.63 -1.15
CA LEU A 166 0.36 1.61 -0.11
C LEU A 166 -0.50 0.43 -0.59
N PHE A 167 0.03 -0.78 -0.51
CA PHE A 167 -0.66 -2.00 -0.92
C PHE A 167 -0.85 -2.92 0.29
N ASP A 168 -2.10 -3.23 0.62
CA ASP A 168 -2.46 -4.16 1.69
C ASP A 168 -2.85 -5.50 1.08
N GLU A 169 -1.90 -6.42 0.98
CA GLU A 169 -2.05 -7.78 0.45
C GLU A 169 -2.79 -7.82 -0.92
N PRO A 170 -2.29 -7.15 -1.95
CA PRO A 170 -3.04 -6.91 -3.19
C PRO A 170 -3.38 -8.18 -3.99
N THR A 171 -2.83 -9.33 -3.64
CA THR A 171 -2.99 -10.60 -4.37
C THR A 171 -3.58 -11.73 -3.56
N SER A 172 -3.79 -11.56 -2.24
CA SER A 172 -4.16 -12.66 -1.33
C SER A 172 -5.53 -13.30 -1.61
N SER A 173 -6.41 -12.64 -2.36
CA SER A 173 -7.72 -13.15 -2.76
C SER A 173 -7.79 -13.65 -4.21
N LEU A 174 -6.63 -13.82 -4.87
CA LEU A 174 -6.51 -14.16 -6.28
C LEU A 174 -5.90 -15.56 -6.47
N ASP A 175 -6.27 -16.21 -7.58
CA ASP A 175 -5.56 -17.39 -8.04
C ASP A 175 -4.17 -17.03 -8.61
N PRO A 176 -3.26 -18.01 -8.76
CA PRO A 176 -1.88 -17.75 -9.19
C PRO A 176 -1.75 -17.03 -10.54
N GLN A 177 -2.66 -17.28 -11.48
CA GLN A 177 -2.61 -16.64 -12.80
C GLN A 177 -2.96 -15.15 -12.70
N LEU A 178 -4.04 -14.83 -11.99
CA LEU A 178 -4.49 -13.45 -11.76
C LEU A 178 -3.50 -12.68 -10.86
N THR A 179 -2.86 -13.37 -9.92
CA THR A 179 -1.77 -12.83 -9.10
C THR A 179 -0.64 -12.30 -9.98
N ALA A 180 -0.17 -13.08 -10.95
CA ALA A 180 0.91 -12.66 -11.85
C ALA A 180 0.57 -11.38 -12.64
N GLU A 181 -0.68 -11.23 -13.10
CA GLU A 181 -1.14 -10.03 -13.80
C GLU A 181 -1.08 -8.77 -12.92
N VAL A 182 -1.47 -8.88 -11.66
CA VAL A 182 -1.45 -7.76 -10.71
C VAL A 182 -0.02 -7.40 -10.33
N LEU A 183 0.82 -8.40 -10.04
CA LEU A 183 2.24 -8.19 -9.70
C LEU A 183 3.01 -7.56 -10.86
N ALA A 184 2.69 -7.89 -12.12
CA ALA A 184 3.29 -7.26 -13.29
C ALA A 184 3.03 -5.74 -13.34
N VAL A 185 1.81 -5.30 -13.00
CA VAL A 185 1.47 -3.86 -12.91
C VAL A 185 2.26 -3.20 -11.78
N ILE A 186 2.35 -3.83 -10.59
CA ILE A 186 3.10 -3.26 -9.45
C ILE A 186 4.59 -3.17 -9.79
N LYS A 187 5.16 -4.17 -10.49
CA LYS A 187 6.54 -4.15 -10.98
C LYS A 187 6.79 -2.98 -11.93
N GLN A 188 5.89 -2.73 -12.88
CA GLN A 188 5.98 -1.57 -13.78
C GLN A 188 5.99 -0.23 -13.01
N LEU A 189 5.24 -0.12 -11.92
CA LEU A 189 5.25 1.07 -11.06
C LEU A 189 6.59 1.20 -10.33
N ALA A 190 7.17 0.11 -9.84
CA ALA A 190 8.50 0.10 -9.22
C ALA A 190 9.61 0.53 -10.22
N GLU A 191 9.56 0.03 -11.45
CA GLU A 191 10.49 0.42 -12.53
C GLU A 191 10.41 1.93 -12.84
N LYS A 192 9.21 2.52 -12.72
CA LYS A 192 8.98 3.97 -12.84
C LYS A 192 9.34 4.75 -11.57
N LYS A 193 9.97 4.10 -10.58
CA LYS A 193 10.40 4.71 -9.32
C LYS A 193 9.23 5.33 -8.51
N MET A 194 8.04 4.76 -8.59
CA MET A 194 6.96 5.08 -7.68
C MET A 194 7.37 4.65 -6.26
N THR A 195 7.24 5.55 -5.29
CA THR A 195 7.46 5.20 -3.89
C THR A 195 6.35 4.28 -3.41
N MET A 196 6.67 3.10 -2.85
CA MET A 196 5.65 2.13 -2.47
C MET A 196 5.97 1.41 -1.17
N ILE A 197 4.90 1.11 -0.40
CA ILE A 197 4.94 0.09 0.65
C ILE A 197 3.97 -1.03 0.23
N ILE A 198 4.44 -2.27 0.26
CA ILE A 198 3.67 -3.44 -0.19
C ILE A 198 3.67 -4.48 0.92
N VAL A 199 2.54 -4.65 1.61
CA VAL A 199 2.32 -5.80 2.49
C VAL A 199 1.99 -6.99 1.58
N THR A 200 2.80 -8.05 1.65
CA THR A 200 2.64 -9.19 0.74
C THR A 200 3.08 -10.50 1.38
N HIS A 201 2.49 -11.60 0.90
CA HIS A 201 2.93 -12.97 1.12
C HIS A 201 3.67 -13.56 -0.09
N GLU A 202 3.84 -12.79 -1.17
CA GLU A 202 4.54 -13.19 -2.37
C GLU A 202 6.06 -12.98 -2.21
N MET A 203 6.76 -13.96 -1.60
CA MET A 203 8.18 -13.82 -1.26
C MET A 203 9.07 -13.69 -2.50
N GLY A 204 8.73 -14.40 -3.59
CA GLY A 204 9.43 -14.27 -4.88
C GLY A 204 9.37 -12.84 -5.42
N PHE A 205 8.19 -12.22 -5.36
CA PHE A 205 7.99 -10.83 -5.76
C PHE A 205 8.74 -9.85 -4.84
N ALA A 206 8.62 -10.02 -3.51
CA ALA A 206 9.34 -9.18 -2.56
C ALA A 206 10.85 -9.23 -2.77
N ARG A 207 11.40 -10.41 -3.07
CA ARG A 207 12.84 -10.61 -3.37
C ARG A 207 13.29 -9.94 -4.66
N GLU A 208 12.43 -9.94 -5.69
CA GLU A 208 12.75 -9.43 -7.03
C GLU A 208 12.57 -7.90 -7.13
N VAL A 209 11.52 -7.34 -6.52
CA VAL A 209 11.05 -5.98 -6.81
C VAL A 209 11.37 -4.99 -5.69
N ALA A 210 11.46 -5.45 -4.44
CA ALA A 210 11.71 -4.54 -3.33
C ALA A 210 13.16 -4.05 -3.29
N ASP A 211 13.34 -2.76 -2.99
CA ASP A 211 14.65 -2.19 -2.64
C ASP A 211 15.00 -2.49 -1.17
N LYS A 212 13.98 -2.60 -0.31
CA LYS A 212 14.11 -2.94 1.10
C LYS A 212 12.96 -3.85 1.55
N VAL A 213 13.27 -4.77 2.45
CA VAL A 213 12.29 -5.63 3.13
C VAL A 213 12.26 -5.27 4.61
N VAL A 214 11.05 -5.18 5.16
CA VAL A 214 10.78 -5.00 6.60
C VAL A 214 10.04 -6.25 7.07
N PHE A 215 10.66 -7.02 7.96
CA PHE A 215 10.02 -8.16 8.59
C PHE A 215 9.36 -7.74 9.91
N MET A 216 8.05 -7.93 9.99
CA MET A 216 7.26 -7.63 11.19
C MET A 216 6.86 -8.92 11.93
N GLY A 217 6.97 -8.88 13.24
CA GLY A 217 6.51 -9.93 14.14
C GLY A 217 6.10 -9.37 15.50
N GLU A 218 5.00 -9.87 16.06
CA GLU A 218 4.50 -9.53 17.40
C GLU A 218 4.35 -8.02 17.67
N GLY A 219 4.03 -7.25 16.64
CA GLY A 219 3.85 -5.78 16.72
C GLY A 219 5.15 -4.97 16.68
N HIS A 220 6.26 -5.58 16.26
CA HIS A 220 7.58 -4.96 16.13
C HIS A 220 8.16 -5.13 14.71
N VAL A 221 9.08 -4.25 14.33
CA VAL A 221 10.03 -4.53 13.26
C VAL A 221 11.15 -5.38 13.84
N ILE A 222 11.22 -6.63 13.41
CA ILE A 222 12.23 -7.59 13.90
C ILE A 222 13.54 -7.41 13.15
N GLU A 223 13.47 -7.31 11.83
CA GLU A 223 14.62 -7.10 10.97
C GLU A 223 14.21 -6.30 9.73
N GLN A 224 15.13 -5.49 9.21
CA GLN A 224 14.94 -4.77 7.95
C GLN A 224 16.26 -4.64 7.22
N GLY A 225 16.20 -4.66 5.88
CA GLY A 225 17.40 -4.55 5.06
C GLY A 225 17.14 -4.86 3.60
N PRO A 226 18.21 -4.90 2.77
CA PRO A 226 18.10 -5.30 1.38
C PRO A 226 17.56 -6.73 1.24
N PRO A 227 16.71 -7.01 0.23
CA PRO A 227 16.13 -8.35 0.03
C PRO A 227 17.19 -9.45 0.00
N LYS A 228 18.30 -9.23 -0.72
CA LYS A 228 19.35 -10.22 -0.85
C LYS A 228 19.91 -10.66 0.52
N GLU A 229 20.11 -9.74 1.43
CA GLU A 229 20.64 -10.07 2.77
C GLU A 229 19.58 -10.78 3.61
N LEU A 230 18.37 -10.22 3.67
CA LEU A 230 17.31 -10.73 4.52
C LEU A 230 16.84 -12.13 4.11
N PHE A 231 16.78 -12.44 2.80
CA PHE A 231 16.37 -13.75 2.32
C PHE A 231 17.47 -14.81 2.29
N THR A 232 18.77 -14.45 2.35
CA THR A 232 19.87 -15.43 2.29
C THR A 232 20.62 -15.59 3.59
N ASN A 233 20.69 -14.56 4.41
CA ASN A 233 21.43 -14.57 5.66
C ASN A 233 20.74 -13.69 6.73
N PRO A 234 19.51 -14.01 7.13
CA PRO A 234 18.79 -13.27 8.16
C PRO A 234 19.54 -13.36 9.50
N LYS A 235 19.55 -12.25 10.23
CA LYS A 235 20.26 -12.13 11.52
C LYS A 235 19.45 -12.70 12.67
N ASP A 236 18.13 -12.44 12.66
CA ASP A 236 17.20 -12.90 13.69
C ASP A 236 16.69 -14.33 13.38
N GLN A 237 16.67 -15.20 14.39
CA GLN A 237 16.24 -16.59 14.23
C GLN A 237 14.78 -16.68 13.76
N ARG A 238 13.89 -15.80 14.24
CA ARG A 238 12.47 -15.77 13.83
C ARG A 238 12.30 -15.49 12.34
N VAL A 239 13.16 -14.64 11.77
CA VAL A 239 13.17 -14.35 10.33
C VAL A 239 13.66 -15.56 9.55
N ARG A 240 14.68 -16.27 10.06
CA ARG A 240 15.19 -17.50 9.46
C ARG A 240 14.13 -18.60 9.43
N ASP A 241 13.48 -18.85 10.56
CA ASP A 241 12.42 -19.86 10.69
C ASP A 241 11.24 -19.55 9.76
N PHE A 242 10.87 -18.27 9.63
CA PHE A 242 9.83 -17.84 8.71
C PHE A 242 10.21 -18.11 7.25
N ILE A 243 11.42 -17.74 6.84
CA ILE A 243 11.88 -17.94 5.45
C ILE A 243 11.98 -19.44 5.11
N GLU A 244 12.52 -20.26 6.00
CA GLU A 244 12.61 -21.72 5.83
C GLU A 244 11.24 -22.40 5.76
N SER A 245 10.21 -21.82 6.38
CA SER A 245 8.85 -22.37 6.33
C SER A 245 8.11 -22.12 5.01
N ILE A 246 8.63 -21.20 4.16
CA ILE A 246 7.97 -20.76 2.92
C ILE A 246 8.73 -21.21 1.66
N LEU A 247 10.04 -21.46 1.78
CA LEU A 247 10.89 -21.97 0.71
C LEU A 247 10.94 -23.48 0.71
#